data_047fd1c968192f70e655b1767d8645e5
#
_entry.id   047fd1c968192f70e655b1767d8645e5
#
_cell.length_a   1.000
_cell.length_b   1.000
_cell.length_c   1.000
_cell.angle_alpha   90.00
_cell.angle_beta   90.00
_cell.angle_gamma   90.00
#
_symmetry.space_group_name_H-M   'P 1'
#
loop_
_entity.id
_entity.type
_entity.pdbx_description
1 polymer ?
#
loop_
_entity_poly.entity_id
_entity_poly.type
_entity_poly.pdbx_seq_one_letter_code
_entity_poly.pdbx_strand_id
1 'polypeptide(L)'
;VKGAKYKSYLQAAYKLQDQDQGFWAKYGNYFIRGAIYTLVFAVLTVLFGTIIGTLLALMKLSRNWLAKVVANIYIEFIRGTPLLVQAFIVFFGTQILGLDLSAFVAGAIAMAINSGAYVAEIIRGGINSVPVGQTEAARSLGLHQSQAMRYVILPQAMKNIWPALGNEFVTDIKESSVLSVIGATELMFE
;
A
#
# COMPACT_ATOMS: atom_id res chain seq x y z
N VAL A 1 25.56 -28.25 -47.35
CA VAL A 1 25.82 -26.82 -47.65
C VAL A 1 24.53 -26.01 -47.88
N LYS A 2 23.50 -26.53 -48.60
CA LYS A 2 22.24 -25.81 -48.86
C LYS A 2 21.39 -25.60 -47.58
N GLY A 3 21.36 -26.55 -46.65
CA GLY A 3 20.56 -26.48 -45.45
C GLY A 3 21.06 -25.44 -44.41
N ALA A 4 22.37 -25.20 -44.35
CA ALA A 4 22.94 -24.20 -43.44
C ALA A 4 22.63 -22.76 -43.90
N LYS A 5 22.71 -22.51 -45.20
CA LYS A 5 22.30 -21.21 -45.81
C LYS A 5 20.82 -20.92 -45.60
N TYR A 6 19.96 -21.90 -45.77
CA TYR A 6 18.51 -21.76 -45.58
C TYR A 6 18.19 -21.39 -44.10
N LYS A 7 18.82 -22.04 -43.12
CA LYS A 7 18.66 -21.70 -41.72
C LYS A 7 19.12 -20.27 -41.40
N SER A 8 20.22 -19.81 -42.01
CA SER A 8 20.71 -18.44 -41.80
C SER A 8 19.76 -17.39 -42.38
N TYR A 9 19.15 -17.65 -43.53
CA TYR A 9 18.15 -16.76 -44.12
C TYR A 9 16.86 -16.71 -43.30
N LEU A 10 16.40 -17.85 -42.76
CA LEU A 10 15.27 -17.88 -41.84
C LEU A 10 15.54 -17.10 -40.54
N GLN A 11 16.73 -17.28 -39.95
CA GLN A 11 17.10 -16.53 -38.76
C GLN A 11 17.22 -15.02 -39.02
N ALA A 12 17.72 -14.62 -40.19
CA ALA A 12 17.77 -13.22 -40.59
C ALA A 12 16.35 -12.66 -40.83
N ALA A 13 15.45 -13.42 -41.49
CA ALA A 13 14.07 -13.04 -41.73
C ALA A 13 13.30 -12.88 -40.39
N TYR A 14 13.48 -13.82 -39.43
CA TYR A 14 12.88 -13.70 -38.11
C TYR A 14 13.39 -12.49 -37.34
N LYS A 15 14.71 -12.16 -37.40
CA LYS A 15 15.28 -10.96 -36.81
C LYS A 15 14.71 -9.67 -37.41
N LEU A 16 14.53 -9.62 -38.73
CA LEU A 16 13.93 -8.47 -39.42
C LEU A 16 12.46 -8.31 -39.05
N GLN A 17 11.71 -9.41 -38.99
CA GLN A 17 10.30 -9.40 -38.59
C GLN A 17 10.13 -8.98 -37.11
N ASP A 18 11.06 -9.33 -36.21
CA ASP A 18 11.08 -8.92 -34.79
C ASP A 18 11.43 -7.42 -34.63
N GLN A 19 12.22 -6.86 -35.55
CA GLN A 19 12.53 -5.42 -35.60
C GLN A 19 11.38 -4.56 -36.14
N ASP A 20 10.53 -5.11 -36.99
CA ASP A 20 9.36 -4.42 -37.59
C ASP A 20 8.12 -4.43 -36.67
N GLN A 21 8.09 -5.25 -35.63
CA GLN A 21 7.01 -5.19 -34.66
C GLN A 21 7.14 -3.89 -33.83
N GLY A 22 6.16 -3.01 -33.96
CA GLY A 22 6.13 -1.76 -33.16
C GLY A 22 6.25 -2.07 -31.67
N PHE A 23 6.93 -1.19 -30.93
CA PHE A 23 7.19 -1.30 -29.47
C PHE A 23 5.98 -1.84 -28.67
N TRP A 24 4.80 -1.32 -28.96
CA TRP A 24 3.58 -1.73 -28.26
C TRP A 24 3.11 -3.15 -28.60
N ALA A 25 3.34 -3.64 -29.80
CA ALA A 25 3.03 -5.01 -30.17
C ALA A 25 3.93 -6.02 -29.43
N LYS A 26 5.19 -5.64 -29.18
CA LYS A 26 6.18 -6.47 -28.51
C LYS A 26 6.06 -6.42 -26.99
N TYR A 27 5.90 -5.23 -26.41
CA TYR A 27 5.98 -5.01 -24.96
C TYR A 27 4.65 -4.64 -24.30
N GLY A 28 3.59 -4.36 -25.06
CA GLY A 28 2.31 -3.88 -24.52
C GLY A 28 1.70 -4.82 -23.48
N ASN A 29 1.80 -6.14 -23.69
CA ASN A 29 1.29 -7.12 -22.73
C ASN A 29 2.03 -7.10 -21.39
N TYR A 30 3.34 -6.88 -21.39
CA TYR A 30 4.14 -6.74 -20.15
C TYR A 30 3.70 -5.50 -19.38
N PHE A 31 3.57 -4.35 -20.05
CA PHE A 31 3.08 -3.13 -19.43
C PHE A 31 1.69 -3.29 -18.83
N ILE A 32 0.77 -3.92 -19.55
CA ILE A 32 -0.60 -4.14 -19.05
C ILE A 32 -0.58 -5.06 -17.82
N ARG A 33 0.16 -6.16 -17.89
CA ARG A 33 0.29 -7.08 -16.74
C ARG A 33 0.90 -6.39 -15.54
N GLY A 34 2.04 -5.73 -15.71
CA GLY A 34 2.69 -4.99 -14.63
C GLY A 34 1.77 -3.93 -14.01
N ALA A 35 1.06 -3.14 -14.83
CA ALA A 35 0.09 -2.18 -14.35
C ALA A 35 -1.06 -2.82 -13.56
N ILE A 36 -1.58 -3.97 -14.01
CA ILE A 36 -2.62 -4.71 -13.28
C ILE A 36 -2.08 -5.18 -11.92
N TYR A 37 -0.89 -5.78 -11.86
CA TYR A 37 -0.31 -6.21 -10.59
C TYR A 37 -0.05 -5.04 -9.63
N THR A 38 0.47 -3.93 -10.13
CA THR A 38 0.62 -2.69 -9.34
C THR A 38 -0.71 -2.22 -8.75
N LEU A 39 -1.78 -2.19 -9.56
CA LEU A 39 -3.11 -1.83 -9.06
C LEU A 39 -3.66 -2.84 -8.06
N VAL A 40 -3.44 -4.14 -8.26
CA VAL A 40 -3.84 -5.17 -7.29
C VAL A 40 -3.11 -4.98 -5.98
N PHE A 41 -1.78 -4.72 -6.01
CA PHE A 41 -1.04 -4.37 -4.80
C PHE A 41 -1.66 -3.17 -4.08
N ALA A 42 -1.89 -2.07 -4.78
CA ALA A 42 -2.44 -0.85 -4.19
C ALA A 42 -3.83 -1.08 -3.57
N VAL A 43 -4.70 -1.83 -4.25
CA VAL A 43 -6.03 -2.17 -3.71
C VAL A 43 -5.94 -3.04 -2.46
N LEU A 44 -5.11 -4.08 -2.47
CA LEU A 44 -4.90 -4.94 -1.31
C LEU A 44 -4.30 -4.14 -0.14
N THR A 45 -3.30 -3.30 -0.41
CA THR A 45 -2.64 -2.45 0.58
C THR A 45 -3.64 -1.50 1.23
N VAL A 46 -4.44 -0.78 0.44
CA VAL A 46 -5.45 0.15 0.98
C VAL A 46 -6.52 -0.60 1.77
N LEU A 47 -6.98 -1.74 1.29
CA LEU A 47 -7.99 -2.53 2.00
C LEU A 47 -7.49 -2.98 3.37
N PHE A 48 -6.37 -3.70 3.41
CA PHE A 48 -5.82 -4.23 4.66
C PHE A 48 -5.18 -3.14 5.51
N GLY A 49 -4.50 -2.18 4.90
CA GLY A 49 -3.93 -1.01 5.56
C GLY A 49 -5.00 -0.16 6.25
N THR A 50 -6.15 0.04 5.60
CA THR A 50 -7.28 0.77 6.23
C THR A 50 -7.85 0.02 7.43
N ILE A 51 -7.95 -1.31 7.37
CA ILE A 51 -8.40 -2.13 8.51
C ILE A 51 -7.41 -1.99 9.67
N ILE A 52 -6.13 -2.22 9.42
CA ILE A 52 -5.07 -2.12 10.44
C ILE A 52 -5.01 -0.69 10.98
N GLY A 53 -4.98 0.30 10.11
CA GLY A 53 -4.88 1.72 10.49
C GLY A 53 -6.08 2.20 11.30
N THR A 54 -7.28 1.76 10.96
CA THR A 54 -8.48 2.07 11.77
C THR A 54 -8.39 1.47 13.17
N LEU A 55 -7.98 0.21 13.29
CA LEU A 55 -7.79 -0.43 14.59
C LEU A 55 -6.75 0.32 15.44
N LEU A 56 -5.60 0.67 14.84
CA LEU A 56 -4.55 1.43 15.51
C LEU A 56 -5.02 2.84 15.92
N ALA A 57 -5.77 3.53 15.06
CA ALA A 57 -6.35 4.82 15.38
C ALA A 57 -7.33 4.72 16.56
N LEU A 58 -8.20 3.71 16.58
CA LEU A 58 -9.09 3.45 17.70
C LEU A 58 -8.33 3.15 18.99
N MET A 59 -7.24 2.38 18.92
CA MET A 59 -6.35 2.14 20.05
C MET A 59 -5.74 3.45 20.57
N LYS A 60 -5.25 4.32 19.71
CA LYS A 60 -4.70 5.65 20.07
C LYS A 60 -5.74 6.59 20.71
N LEU A 61 -7.00 6.50 20.26
CA LEU A 61 -8.10 7.31 20.78
C LEU A 61 -8.76 6.71 22.04
N SER A 62 -8.45 5.47 22.39
CA SER A 62 -9.01 4.78 23.55
C SER A 62 -8.58 5.44 24.87
N ARG A 63 -9.31 5.15 25.95
CA ARG A 63 -8.89 5.57 27.32
C ARG A 63 -7.81 4.68 27.91
N ASN A 64 -7.61 3.48 27.34
CA ASN A 64 -6.63 2.52 27.83
C ASN A 64 -5.22 2.96 27.42
N TRP A 65 -4.38 3.25 28.42
CA TRP A 65 -2.99 3.69 28.18
C TRP A 65 -2.13 2.62 27.51
N LEU A 66 -2.35 1.34 27.86
CA LEU A 66 -1.62 0.22 27.25
C LEU A 66 -1.90 0.11 25.75
N ALA A 67 -3.18 0.24 25.35
CA ALA A 67 -3.55 0.26 23.95
C ALA A 67 -2.88 1.42 23.20
N LYS A 68 -2.82 2.61 23.83
CA LYS A 68 -2.12 3.76 23.23
C LYS A 68 -0.63 3.50 23.06
N VAL A 69 0.02 2.93 24.06
CA VAL A 69 1.47 2.64 24.02
C VAL A 69 1.77 1.63 22.90
N VAL A 70 1.02 0.54 22.82
CA VAL A 70 1.19 -0.48 21.77
C VAL A 70 1.00 0.13 20.37
N ALA A 71 -0.07 0.91 20.18
CA ALA A 71 -0.31 1.56 18.90
C ALA A 71 0.79 2.57 18.53
N ASN A 72 1.29 3.35 19.51
CA ASN A 72 2.38 4.30 19.27
C ASN A 72 3.67 3.59 18.89
N ILE A 73 4.06 2.55 19.63
CA ILE A 73 5.27 1.77 19.32
C ILE A 73 5.19 1.20 17.89
N TYR A 74 4.06 0.60 17.54
CA TYR A 74 3.86 0.09 16.19
C TYR A 74 4.00 1.18 15.13
N ILE A 75 3.26 2.27 15.28
CA ILE A 75 3.21 3.35 14.29
C ILE A 75 4.60 3.99 14.13
N GLU A 76 5.27 4.30 15.23
CA GLU A 76 6.59 4.94 15.19
C GLU A 76 7.65 4.00 14.61
N PHE A 77 7.63 2.72 14.98
CA PHE A 77 8.56 1.73 14.45
C PHE A 77 8.38 1.53 12.95
N ILE A 78 7.14 1.34 12.49
CA ILE A 78 6.85 1.09 11.08
C ILE A 78 7.16 2.34 10.23
N ARG A 79 6.76 3.53 10.67
CA ARG A 79 7.04 4.78 9.95
C ARG A 79 8.50 5.22 10.06
N GLY A 80 9.22 4.74 11.06
CA GLY A 80 10.65 5.01 11.25
C GLY A 80 11.57 4.06 10.47
N THR A 81 11.03 3.03 9.82
CA THR A 81 11.81 2.05 9.05
C THR A 81 11.45 2.08 7.56
N PRO A 82 12.43 1.93 6.65
CA PRO A 82 12.15 1.89 5.20
C PRO A 82 11.27 0.69 4.81
N LEU A 83 10.31 0.90 3.89
CA LEU A 83 9.46 -0.17 3.36
C LEU A 83 10.28 -1.34 2.80
N LEU A 84 11.40 -1.08 2.11
CA LEU A 84 12.28 -2.11 1.59
C LEU A 84 12.78 -3.07 2.69
N VAL A 85 13.17 -2.52 3.84
CA VAL A 85 13.63 -3.33 4.99
C VAL A 85 12.50 -4.18 5.52
N GLN A 86 11.29 -3.62 5.63
CA GLN A 86 10.10 -4.35 6.05
C GLN A 86 9.76 -5.49 5.08
N ALA A 87 9.83 -5.24 3.77
CA ALA A 87 9.62 -6.24 2.73
C ALA A 87 10.64 -7.39 2.82
N PHE A 88 11.92 -7.08 3.06
CA PHE A 88 12.95 -8.09 3.29
C PHE A 88 12.70 -8.92 4.55
N ILE A 89 12.33 -8.28 5.66
CA ILE A 89 12.02 -8.99 6.90
C ILE A 89 10.84 -9.94 6.70
N VAL A 90 9.77 -9.50 6.02
CA VAL A 90 8.63 -10.37 5.75
C VAL A 90 9.02 -11.49 4.80
N PHE A 91 9.67 -11.21 3.68
CA PHE A 91 9.97 -12.21 2.65
C PHE A 91 10.99 -13.25 3.14
N PHE A 92 12.15 -12.83 3.60
CA PHE A 92 13.19 -13.75 4.06
C PHE A 92 12.91 -14.31 5.47
N GLY A 93 12.28 -13.51 6.34
CA GLY A 93 11.92 -13.95 7.68
C GLY A 93 10.91 -15.09 7.68
N THR A 94 9.90 -15.05 6.79
CA THR A 94 8.93 -16.15 6.65
C THR A 94 9.58 -17.42 6.10
N GLN A 95 10.53 -17.31 5.18
CA GLN A 95 11.29 -18.46 4.68
C GLN A 95 12.12 -19.15 5.79
N ILE A 96 12.77 -18.35 6.66
CA ILE A 96 13.51 -18.89 7.82
C ILE A 96 12.57 -19.65 8.76
N LEU A 97 11.32 -19.24 8.88
CA LEU A 97 10.29 -19.91 9.68
C LEU A 97 9.65 -21.11 8.97
N GLY A 98 10.11 -21.45 7.77
CA GLY A 98 9.57 -22.56 6.97
C GLY A 98 8.24 -22.22 6.26
N LEU A 99 7.91 -20.96 6.13
CA LEU A 99 6.74 -20.46 5.39
C LEU A 99 7.19 -19.90 4.04
N ASP A 100 7.05 -20.66 2.98
CA ASP A 100 7.42 -20.27 1.62
C ASP A 100 6.34 -19.34 1.00
N LEU A 101 6.35 -18.08 1.42
CA LEU A 101 5.49 -17.08 0.80
C LEU A 101 6.07 -16.63 -0.54
N SER A 102 5.20 -16.50 -1.55
CA SER A 102 5.60 -15.86 -2.81
C SER A 102 5.98 -14.39 -2.56
N ALA A 103 6.87 -13.85 -3.39
CA ALA A 103 7.28 -12.44 -3.31
C ALA A 103 6.08 -11.48 -3.37
N PHE A 104 5.05 -11.82 -4.17
CA PHE A 104 3.81 -11.07 -4.23
C PHE A 104 3.08 -11.03 -2.88
N VAL A 105 2.89 -12.18 -2.23
CA VAL A 105 2.17 -12.24 -0.94
C VAL A 105 2.98 -11.55 0.16
N ALA A 106 4.28 -11.79 0.23
CA ALA A 106 5.15 -11.14 1.21
C ALA A 106 5.18 -9.62 1.04
N GLY A 107 5.25 -9.15 -0.22
CA GLY A 107 5.16 -7.74 -0.57
C GLY A 107 3.83 -7.11 -0.16
N ALA A 108 2.70 -7.77 -0.46
CA ALA A 108 1.38 -7.29 -0.07
C ALA A 108 1.21 -7.18 1.46
N ILE A 109 1.74 -8.14 2.21
CA ILE A 109 1.75 -8.11 3.68
C ILE A 109 2.61 -6.93 4.17
N ALA A 110 3.83 -6.77 3.67
CA ALA A 110 4.71 -5.68 4.07
C ALA A 110 4.09 -4.31 3.79
N MET A 111 3.51 -4.11 2.61
CA MET A 111 2.81 -2.88 2.25
C MET A 111 1.59 -2.64 3.13
N ALA A 112 0.77 -3.65 3.41
CA ALA A 112 -0.41 -3.49 4.27
C ALA A 112 -0.02 -3.11 5.71
N ILE A 113 1.04 -3.69 6.25
CA ILE A 113 1.61 -3.35 7.56
C ILE A 113 2.10 -1.89 7.55
N ASN A 114 2.82 -1.49 6.51
CA ASN A 114 3.35 -0.14 6.35
C ASN A 114 2.22 0.89 6.22
N SER A 115 1.35 0.76 5.23
CA SER A 115 0.22 1.66 4.98
C SER A 115 -0.72 1.76 6.19
N GLY A 116 -0.90 0.68 6.96
CA GLY A 116 -1.69 0.69 8.18
C GLY A 116 -1.20 1.71 9.22
N ALA A 117 0.11 1.93 9.34
CA ALA A 117 0.68 2.93 10.24
C ALA A 117 0.40 4.36 9.73
N TYR A 118 0.48 4.61 8.43
CA TYR A 118 0.18 5.91 7.83
C TYR A 118 -1.32 6.22 7.89
N VAL A 119 -2.18 5.25 7.57
CA VAL A 119 -3.64 5.39 7.68
C VAL A 119 -4.07 5.70 9.12
N ALA A 120 -3.45 5.08 10.12
CA ALA A 120 -3.73 5.40 11.52
C ALA A 120 -3.48 6.88 11.84
N GLU A 121 -2.37 7.44 11.36
CA GLU A 121 -2.05 8.85 11.53
C GLU A 121 -2.94 9.78 10.70
N ILE A 122 -3.33 9.37 9.49
CA ILE A 122 -4.31 10.10 8.67
C ILE A 122 -5.64 10.22 9.43
N ILE A 123 -6.15 9.12 9.97
CA ILE A 123 -7.41 9.14 10.75
C ILE A 123 -7.26 10.02 11.99
N ARG A 124 -6.17 9.86 12.75
CA ARG A 124 -5.91 10.67 13.95
C ARG A 124 -5.79 12.16 13.60
N GLY A 125 -5.03 12.50 12.56
CA GLY A 125 -4.84 13.86 12.08
C GLY A 125 -6.16 14.49 11.61
N GLY A 126 -6.99 13.73 10.87
CA GLY A 126 -8.30 14.17 10.43
C GLY A 126 -9.27 14.46 11.59
N ILE A 127 -9.25 13.62 12.64
CA ILE A 127 -10.07 13.86 13.83
C ILE A 127 -9.56 15.10 14.59
N ASN A 128 -8.26 15.24 14.74
CA ASN A 128 -7.64 16.36 15.44
C ASN A 128 -7.71 17.70 14.67
N SER A 129 -7.99 17.65 13.38
CA SER A 129 -8.18 18.86 12.56
C SER A 129 -9.52 19.58 12.80
N VAL A 130 -10.47 18.90 13.45
CA VAL A 130 -11.75 19.51 13.82
C VAL A 130 -11.53 20.42 15.04
N PRO A 131 -11.92 21.71 14.96
CA PRO A 131 -11.73 22.63 16.07
C PRO A 131 -12.35 22.12 17.38
N VAL A 132 -11.62 22.26 18.50
CA VAL A 132 -12.06 21.80 19.83
C VAL A 132 -13.40 22.40 20.23
N GLY A 133 -13.68 23.64 19.83
CA GLY A 133 -14.97 24.32 20.05
C GLY A 133 -16.19 23.57 19.50
N GLN A 134 -16.01 22.71 18.49
CA GLN A 134 -17.09 21.84 17.98
C GLN A 134 -17.47 20.78 19.03
N THR A 135 -16.48 20.23 19.71
CA THR A 135 -16.70 19.27 20.81
C THR A 135 -17.34 19.97 22.00
N GLU A 136 -16.87 21.17 22.35
CA GLU A 136 -17.39 21.96 23.47
C GLU A 136 -18.84 22.38 23.21
N ALA A 137 -19.16 22.87 22.02
CA ALA A 137 -20.51 23.23 21.62
C ALA A 137 -21.46 22.01 21.67
N ALA A 138 -21.04 20.87 21.11
CA ALA A 138 -21.81 19.66 21.16
C ALA A 138 -22.10 19.20 22.62
N ARG A 139 -21.09 19.30 23.49
CA ARG A 139 -21.22 18.99 24.92
C ARG A 139 -22.15 19.96 25.65
N SER A 140 -22.12 21.23 25.33
CA SER A 140 -22.99 22.27 25.90
C SER A 140 -24.46 22.07 25.51
N LEU A 141 -24.70 21.43 24.35
CA LEU A 141 -26.03 20.99 23.91
C LEU A 141 -26.50 19.66 24.54
N GLY A 142 -25.74 19.11 25.50
CA GLY A 142 -26.10 17.90 26.23
C GLY A 142 -25.68 16.59 25.57
N LEU A 143 -24.94 16.61 24.45
CA LEU A 143 -24.43 15.39 23.82
C LEU A 143 -23.37 14.74 24.68
N HIS A 144 -23.44 13.40 24.83
CA HIS A 144 -22.33 12.66 25.42
C HIS A 144 -21.12 12.64 24.50
N GLN A 145 -19.92 12.35 25.03
CA GLN A 145 -18.67 12.33 24.27
C GLN A 145 -18.74 11.45 23.02
N SER A 146 -19.34 10.27 23.13
CA SER A 146 -19.52 9.34 21.98
C SER A 146 -20.49 9.90 20.93
N GLN A 147 -21.54 10.60 21.36
CA GLN A 147 -22.50 11.24 20.46
C GLN A 147 -21.86 12.44 19.75
N ALA A 148 -21.11 13.28 20.49
CA ALA A 148 -20.36 14.38 19.91
C ALA A 148 -19.34 13.86 18.87
N MET A 149 -18.61 12.79 19.18
CA MET A 149 -17.69 12.16 18.24
C MET A 149 -18.42 11.66 16.98
N ARG A 150 -19.52 10.92 17.15
CA ARG A 150 -20.22 10.28 16.03
C ARG A 150 -20.98 11.28 15.15
N TYR A 151 -21.67 12.25 15.75
CA TYR A 151 -22.59 13.12 15.01
C TYR A 151 -22.01 14.46 14.62
N VAL A 152 -20.94 14.92 15.29
CA VAL A 152 -20.36 16.25 15.04
C VAL A 152 -18.93 16.14 14.52
N ILE A 153 -18.05 15.41 15.23
CA ILE A 153 -16.61 15.38 14.92
C ILE A 153 -16.33 14.50 13.72
N LEU A 154 -16.78 13.27 13.73
CA LEU A 154 -16.44 12.28 12.70
C LEU A 154 -16.92 12.72 11.29
N PRO A 155 -18.12 13.24 11.08
CA PRO A 155 -18.56 13.73 9.77
C PRO A 155 -17.69 14.88 9.23
N GLN A 156 -17.20 15.74 10.11
CA GLN A 156 -16.29 16.83 9.75
C GLN A 156 -14.88 16.29 9.46
N ALA A 157 -14.36 15.39 10.31
CA ALA A 157 -13.07 14.77 10.14
C ALA A 157 -12.96 13.99 8.81
N MET A 158 -14.04 13.31 8.39
CA MET A 158 -14.08 12.54 7.14
C MET A 158 -13.79 13.41 5.91
N LYS A 159 -14.15 14.69 5.92
CA LYS A 159 -13.83 15.61 4.82
C LYS A 159 -12.31 15.78 4.60
N ASN A 160 -11.52 15.65 5.67
CA ASN A 160 -10.06 15.73 5.61
C ASN A 160 -9.42 14.32 5.46
N ILE A 161 -10.05 13.29 6.04
CA ILE A 161 -9.56 11.91 5.96
C ILE A 161 -9.63 11.38 4.52
N TRP A 162 -10.76 11.56 3.81
CA TRP A 162 -10.93 11.02 2.46
C TRP A 162 -9.88 11.48 1.46
N PRO A 163 -9.59 12.78 1.31
CA PRO A 163 -8.52 13.23 0.41
C PRO A 163 -7.14 12.70 0.80
N ALA A 164 -6.86 12.62 2.11
CA ALA A 164 -5.60 12.09 2.61
C ALA A 164 -5.44 10.60 2.31
N LEU A 165 -6.50 9.78 2.45
CA LEU A 165 -6.50 8.37 2.03
C LEU A 165 -6.32 8.23 0.52
N GLY A 166 -6.90 9.14 -0.29
CA GLY A 166 -6.66 9.17 -1.73
C GLY A 166 -5.19 9.43 -2.07
N ASN A 167 -4.54 10.34 -1.36
CA ASN A 167 -3.10 10.58 -1.50
C ASN A 167 -2.26 9.37 -1.07
N GLU A 168 -2.64 8.69 0.01
CA GLU A 168 -1.99 7.46 0.45
C GLU A 168 -2.09 6.36 -0.61
N PHE A 169 -3.27 6.17 -1.22
CA PHE A 169 -3.43 5.23 -2.33
C PHE A 169 -2.45 5.51 -3.49
N VAL A 170 -2.29 6.79 -3.87
CA VAL A 170 -1.32 7.18 -4.91
C VAL A 170 0.13 6.91 -4.46
N THR A 171 0.43 7.06 -3.19
CA THR A 171 1.74 6.74 -2.61
C THR A 171 1.98 5.24 -2.66
N ASP A 172 1.02 4.41 -2.26
CA ASP A 172 1.09 2.94 -2.33
C ASP A 172 1.37 2.44 -3.76
N ILE A 173 0.74 3.06 -4.78
CA ILE A 173 1.03 2.74 -6.20
C ILE A 173 2.50 2.98 -6.54
N LYS A 174 3.09 4.08 -6.08
CA LYS A 174 4.50 4.41 -6.34
C LYS A 174 5.44 3.50 -5.55
N GLU A 175 5.11 3.24 -4.29
CA GLU A 175 5.93 2.43 -3.39
C GLU A 175 5.93 0.95 -3.75
N SER A 176 4.91 0.45 -4.47
CA SER A 176 4.90 -0.93 -4.94
C SER A 176 6.14 -1.27 -5.78
N SER A 177 6.72 -0.30 -6.49
CA SER A 177 7.94 -0.47 -7.27
C SER A 177 9.14 -0.96 -6.44
N VAL A 178 9.18 -0.67 -5.14
CA VAL A 178 10.22 -1.15 -4.22
C VAL A 178 10.19 -2.68 -4.09
N LEU A 179 9.02 -3.30 -4.30
CA LEU A 179 8.84 -4.75 -4.18
C LEU A 179 9.48 -5.54 -5.32
N SER A 180 9.84 -4.89 -6.44
CA SER A 180 10.61 -5.50 -7.53
C SER A 180 11.93 -6.08 -7.02
N VAL A 181 12.51 -5.48 -5.98
CA VAL A 181 13.79 -5.92 -5.39
C VAL A 181 13.69 -7.32 -4.73
N ILE A 182 12.51 -7.70 -4.23
CA ILE A 182 12.25 -9.05 -3.71
C ILE A 182 11.70 -10.00 -4.79
N GLY A 183 11.64 -9.55 -6.05
CA GLY A 183 11.11 -10.34 -7.17
C GLY A 183 9.59 -10.36 -7.26
N ALA A 184 8.89 -9.42 -6.64
CA ALA A 184 7.45 -9.30 -6.81
C ALA A 184 7.11 -8.74 -8.18
N THR A 185 6.24 -9.44 -8.91
CA THR A 185 5.76 -9.00 -10.22
C THR A 185 4.93 -7.73 -10.09
N GLU A 186 5.38 -6.63 -10.69
CA GLU A 186 4.71 -5.33 -10.77
C GLU A 186 5.28 -4.55 -11.98
N LEU A 187 4.87 -3.30 -12.19
CA LEU A 187 5.22 -2.55 -13.41
C LEU A 187 6.73 -2.35 -13.64
N MET A 188 7.55 -2.28 -12.59
CA MET A 188 9.01 -2.13 -12.71
C MET A 188 9.73 -3.47 -12.89
N PHE A 189 9.05 -4.60 -12.60
CA PHE A 189 9.63 -5.94 -12.69
C PHE A 189 9.39 -6.61 -14.05
N GLU A 190 8.26 -6.34 -14.73
CA GLU A 190 7.93 -6.88 -16.06
C GLU A 190 8.73 -6.21 -17.18
#